data_48a04fff728c433624a7f1f518857702
#
_entry.id   48a04fff728c433624a7f1f518857702
#
_cell.length_a   1.000
_cell.length_b   1.000
_cell.length_c   1.000
_cell.angle_alpha   90.00
_cell.angle_beta   90.00
_cell.angle_gamma   90.00
#
_symmetry.space_group_name_H-M   'P 1'
#
loop_
_entity.id
_entity.type
_entity.pdbx_description
1 polymer ?
#
loop_
_entity_poly.entity_id
_entity_poly.type
_entity_poly.pdbx_seq_one_letter_code
_entity_poly.pdbx_strand_id
1 'polypeptide(L)'
;EYELLFFTVLGIWIVDSMFNFPAARVLQQITLMYIIAVIINYYKFKTLKLPKMISTFAICVWFISLPFVLFSSIRVVKSSFDQRVLLSHYNLADYSIPLEVVDEMDMEYSDLTVTGIPMKSLKGFFYMKAGLYREAIDLFNEGTSRNPYLYFSESYKSFSHLNLKNYDSAYYFSDLAFYKIPGNVVHFANLALSHVF
;
A
#
# COMPACT_ATOMS: atom_id res chain seq x y z
N GLU A 1 13.88 15.57 -36.81
CA GLU A 1 12.88 16.24 -35.95
C GLU A 1 12.09 15.22 -35.11
N TYR A 2 11.61 14.16 -35.69
CA TYR A 2 10.80 13.13 -34.97
C TYR A 2 11.65 12.30 -34.01
N GLU A 3 12.93 12.07 -34.26
CA GLU A 3 13.85 11.40 -33.34
C GLU A 3 14.02 12.21 -32.06
N LEU A 4 14.16 13.54 -32.20
CA LEU A 4 14.23 14.42 -31.04
C LEU A 4 12.95 14.39 -30.23
N LEU A 5 11.78 14.38 -30.89
CA LEU A 5 10.49 14.24 -30.22
C LEU A 5 10.39 12.92 -29.45
N PHE A 6 10.83 11.80 -30.05
CA PHE A 6 10.83 10.49 -29.40
C PHE A 6 11.70 10.47 -28.14
N PHE A 7 12.95 10.95 -28.25
CA PHE A 7 13.84 11.00 -27.08
C PHE A 7 13.33 11.95 -26.00
N THR A 8 12.67 13.04 -26.39
CA THR A 8 12.06 13.98 -25.44
C THR A 8 10.90 13.29 -24.69
N VAL A 9 9.99 12.64 -25.40
CA VAL A 9 8.84 11.94 -24.79
C VAL A 9 9.31 10.77 -23.90
N LEU A 10 10.30 10.01 -24.36
CA LEU A 10 10.89 8.93 -23.56
C LEU A 10 11.60 9.47 -22.32
N GLY A 11 12.33 10.56 -22.44
CA GLY A 11 12.98 11.24 -21.31
C GLY A 11 11.97 11.74 -20.27
N ILE A 12 10.91 12.43 -20.72
CA ILE A 12 9.83 12.88 -19.85
C ILE A 12 9.18 11.69 -19.14
N TRP A 13 8.90 10.59 -19.86
CA TRP A 13 8.32 9.40 -19.29
C TRP A 13 9.21 8.75 -18.22
N ILE A 14 10.54 8.65 -18.47
CA ILE A 14 11.50 8.12 -17.51
C ILE A 14 11.50 8.97 -16.23
N VAL A 15 11.61 10.30 -16.38
CA VAL A 15 11.62 11.22 -15.24
C VAL A 15 10.30 11.12 -14.45
N ASP A 16 9.16 11.14 -15.13
CA ASP A 16 7.86 11.06 -14.49
C ASP A 16 7.65 9.69 -13.78
N SER A 17 8.14 8.60 -14.38
CA SER A 17 8.08 7.27 -13.77
C SER A 17 8.94 7.12 -12.51
N MET A 18 9.95 7.96 -12.31
CA MET A 18 10.78 7.96 -11.10
C MET A 18 10.11 8.65 -9.92
N PHE A 19 9.20 9.60 -10.16
CA PHE A 19 8.60 10.44 -9.12
C PHE A 19 7.12 10.19 -8.86
N ASN A 20 6.43 9.43 -9.70
CA ASN A 20 4.99 9.21 -9.59
C ASN A 20 4.59 7.87 -8.95
N PHE A 21 3.46 7.91 -8.22
CA PHE A 21 2.89 6.77 -7.50
C PHE A 21 2.34 5.67 -8.43
N PRO A 22 2.20 4.41 -7.92
CA PRO A 22 1.84 3.23 -8.73
C PRO A 22 0.56 3.34 -9.56
N ALA A 23 -0.43 4.10 -9.11
CA ALA A 23 -1.70 4.26 -9.82
C ALA A 23 -1.57 5.05 -11.13
N ALA A 24 -0.62 6.02 -11.20
CA ALA A 24 -0.34 6.78 -12.41
C ALA A 24 0.46 5.96 -13.45
N ARG A 25 1.23 4.97 -12.99
CA ARG A 25 2.12 4.18 -13.86
C ARG A 25 1.39 3.37 -14.92
N VAL A 26 0.22 2.83 -14.61
CA VAL A 26 -0.53 1.98 -15.58
C VAL A 26 -0.98 2.81 -16.77
N LEU A 27 -1.57 3.97 -16.54
CA LEU A 27 -2.00 4.87 -17.62
C LEU A 27 -0.80 5.38 -18.44
N GLN A 28 0.29 5.73 -17.77
CA GLN A 28 1.53 6.18 -18.41
C GLN A 28 2.16 5.08 -19.25
N GLN A 29 2.17 3.83 -18.79
CA GLN A 29 2.68 2.69 -19.55
C GLN A 29 1.82 2.41 -20.80
N ILE A 30 0.49 2.48 -20.67
CA ILE A 30 -0.42 2.34 -21.81
C ILE A 30 -0.16 3.47 -22.83
N THR A 31 -0.02 4.71 -22.36
CA THR A 31 0.26 5.87 -23.22
C THR A 31 1.61 5.70 -23.93
N LEU A 32 2.65 5.25 -23.22
CA LEU A 32 3.96 4.98 -23.83
C LEU A 32 3.87 3.90 -24.91
N MET A 33 3.22 2.78 -24.61
CA MET A 33 3.02 1.69 -25.57
C MET A 33 2.25 2.14 -26.80
N TYR A 34 1.22 2.99 -26.63
CA TYR A 34 0.50 3.59 -27.74
C TYR A 34 1.40 4.50 -28.60
N ILE A 35 2.19 5.37 -27.98
CA ILE A 35 3.13 6.24 -28.67
C ILE A 35 4.16 5.43 -29.46
N ILE A 36 4.73 4.39 -28.86
CA ILE A 36 5.69 3.49 -29.52
C ILE A 36 5.02 2.79 -30.72
N ALA A 37 3.81 2.30 -30.58
CA ALA A 37 3.06 1.65 -31.65
C ALA A 37 2.79 2.62 -32.83
N VAL A 38 2.41 3.88 -32.53
CA VAL A 38 2.21 4.92 -33.54
C VAL A 38 3.53 5.24 -34.29
N ILE A 39 4.63 5.36 -33.56
CA ILE A 39 5.96 5.63 -34.15
C ILE A 39 6.40 4.47 -35.06
N ILE A 40 6.28 3.21 -34.59
CA ILE A 40 6.61 2.04 -35.38
C ILE A 40 5.81 2.00 -36.68
N ASN A 41 4.51 2.30 -36.60
CA ASN A 41 3.64 2.33 -37.78
C ASN A 41 3.98 3.48 -38.74
N TYR A 42 4.29 4.67 -38.21
CA TYR A 42 4.66 5.84 -39.00
C TYR A 42 5.97 5.67 -39.78
N TYR A 43 6.98 5.13 -39.11
CA TYR A 43 8.30 4.95 -39.76
C TYR A 43 8.39 3.71 -40.66
N LYS A 44 7.32 2.92 -40.81
CA LYS A 44 7.30 1.71 -41.63
C LYS A 44 8.58 0.88 -41.40
N PHE A 45 8.95 0.71 -40.12
CA PHE A 45 10.11 -0.12 -39.81
C PHE A 45 9.99 -1.43 -40.58
N LYS A 46 11.04 -1.79 -41.31
CA LYS A 46 11.09 -3.09 -42.03
C LYS A 46 10.65 -4.17 -41.06
N THR A 47 9.52 -4.82 -41.37
CA THR A 47 9.01 -5.88 -40.53
C THR A 47 10.09 -6.94 -40.37
N LEU A 48 10.63 -7.07 -39.16
CA LEU A 48 11.52 -8.17 -38.83
C LEU A 48 10.72 -9.45 -39.04
N LYS A 49 11.09 -10.22 -40.07
CA LYS A 49 10.52 -11.57 -40.28
C LYS A 49 11.04 -12.48 -39.19
N LEU A 50 10.39 -12.50 -38.04
CA LEU A 50 10.69 -13.42 -36.97
C LEU A 50 10.33 -14.84 -37.47
N PRO A 51 11.15 -15.86 -37.15
CA PRO A 51 10.80 -17.26 -37.39
C PRO A 51 9.41 -17.53 -36.79
N LYS A 52 8.56 -18.27 -37.51
CA LYS A 52 7.20 -18.59 -37.05
C LYS A 52 7.17 -19.18 -35.66
N MET A 53 8.13 -19.99 -35.29
CA MET A 53 8.25 -20.56 -33.93
C MET A 53 8.39 -19.51 -32.86
N ILE A 54 9.21 -18.48 -33.06
CA ILE A 54 9.40 -17.37 -32.09
C ILE A 54 8.13 -16.54 -31.99
N SER A 55 7.48 -16.23 -33.11
CA SER A 55 6.23 -15.49 -33.14
C SER A 55 5.11 -16.27 -32.41
N THR A 56 4.96 -17.54 -32.66
CA THR A 56 3.97 -18.41 -32.00
C THR A 56 4.24 -18.49 -30.50
N PHE A 57 5.51 -18.70 -30.11
CA PHE A 57 5.90 -18.72 -28.70
C PHE A 57 5.57 -17.40 -27.98
N ALA A 58 5.90 -16.26 -28.58
CA ALA A 58 5.57 -14.95 -28.01
C ALA A 58 4.06 -14.74 -27.83
N ILE A 59 3.25 -15.17 -28.80
CA ILE A 59 1.78 -15.11 -28.71
C ILE A 59 1.29 -16.00 -27.57
N CYS A 60 1.79 -17.23 -27.45
CA CYS A 60 1.41 -18.12 -26.35
C CYS A 60 1.76 -17.53 -24.98
N VAL A 61 2.97 -16.98 -24.83
CA VAL A 61 3.38 -16.32 -23.57
C VAL A 61 2.46 -15.15 -23.26
N TRP A 62 2.10 -14.34 -24.25
CA TRP A 62 1.20 -13.22 -24.07
C TRP A 62 -0.20 -13.68 -23.61
N PHE A 63 -0.78 -14.71 -24.26
CA PHE A 63 -2.08 -15.26 -23.89
C PHE A 63 -2.08 -15.89 -22.50
N ILE A 64 -0.98 -16.51 -22.06
CA ILE A 64 -0.86 -17.08 -20.72
C ILE A 64 -0.69 -15.98 -19.67
N SER A 65 0.07 -14.92 -19.96
CA SER A 65 0.31 -13.84 -19.02
C SER A 65 -0.90 -12.92 -18.84
N LEU A 66 -1.76 -12.76 -19.85
CA LEU A 66 -2.89 -11.84 -19.82
C LEU A 66 -3.88 -12.11 -18.66
N PRO A 67 -4.36 -13.34 -18.43
CA PRO A 67 -5.25 -13.65 -17.31
C PRO A 67 -4.60 -13.32 -15.94
N PHE A 68 -3.30 -13.59 -15.80
CA PHE A 68 -2.56 -13.30 -14.58
C PHE A 68 -2.46 -11.79 -14.32
N VAL A 69 -2.15 -11.00 -15.36
CA VAL A 69 -2.11 -9.53 -15.28
C VAL A 69 -3.49 -8.97 -14.95
N LEU A 70 -4.55 -9.47 -15.60
CA LEU A 70 -5.92 -9.04 -15.31
C LEU A 70 -6.33 -9.35 -13.87
N PHE A 71 -6.06 -10.56 -13.39
CA PHE A 71 -6.35 -10.95 -12.01
C PHE A 71 -5.60 -10.07 -10.99
N SER A 72 -4.31 -9.87 -11.21
CA SER A 72 -3.49 -8.99 -10.35
C SER A 72 -4.01 -7.56 -10.36
N SER A 73 -4.40 -7.03 -11.53
CA SER A 73 -4.95 -5.68 -11.66
C SER A 73 -6.26 -5.50 -10.90
N ILE A 74 -7.15 -6.49 -10.97
CA ILE A 74 -8.42 -6.47 -10.22
C ILE A 74 -8.14 -6.45 -8.70
N ARG A 75 -7.19 -7.27 -8.23
CA ARG A 75 -6.78 -7.29 -6.82
C ARG A 75 -6.20 -5.96 -6.36
N VAL A 76 -5.33 -5.34 -7.17
CA VAL A 76 -4.76 -4.00 -6.88
C VAL A 76 -5.87 -2.96 -6.74
N VAL A 77 -6.81 -2.95 -7.68
CA VAL A 77 -7.92 -1.98 -7.65
C VAL A 77 -8.79 -2.18 -6.41
N LYS A 78 -9.18 -3.43 -6.11
CA LYS A 78 -9.95 -3.74 -4.90
C LYS A 78 -9.21 -3.31 -3.65
N SER A 79 -7.97 -3.74 -3.48
CA SER A 79 -7.15 -3.41 -2.31
C SER A 79 -6.96 -1.89 -2.14
N SER A 80 -6.75 -1.16 -3.24
CA SER A 80 -6.61 0.31 -3.20
C SER A 80 -7.92 0.99 -2.79
N PHE A 81 -9.07 0.44 -3.19
CA PHE A 81 -10.37 0.94 -2.76
C PHE A 81 -10.59 0.69 -1.26
N ASP A 82 -10.34 -0.54 -0.80
CA ASP A 82 -10.47 -0.93 0.60
C ASP A 82 -9.57 -0.06 1.50
N GLN A 83 -8.33 0.18 1.09
CA GLN A 83 -7.44 1.12 1.78
C GLN A 83 -8.03 2.52 1.90
N ARG A 84 -8.57 3.06 0.79
CA ARG A 84 -9.14 4.40 0.79
C ARG A 84 -10.31 4.51 1.74
N VAL A 85 -11.20 3.52 1.74
CA VAL A 85 -12.34 3.47 2.64
C VAL A 85 -11.87 3.45 4.10
N LEU A 86 -10.99 2.52 4.45
CA LEU A 86 -10.53 2.36 5.82
C LEU A 86 -9.76 3.59 6.33
N LEU A 87 -8.88 4.14 5.48
CA LEU A 87 -8.11 5.33 5.80
C LEU A 87 -8.99 6.58 5.90
N SER A 88 -10.06 6.67 5.12
CA SER A 88 -11.04 7.75 5.22
C SER A 88 -11.76 7.72 6.57
N HIS A 89 -12.26 6.56 6.99
CA HIS A 89 -12.87 6.39 8.31
C HIS A 89 -11.89 6.73 9.46
N TYR A 90 -10.63 6.27 9.33
CA TYR A 90 -9.59 6.61 10.31
C TYR A 90 -9.36 8.13 10.40
N ASN A 91 -9.20 8.81 9.26
CA ASN A 91 -8.89 10.25 9.22
C ASN A 91 -10.08 11.12 9.68
N LEU A 92 -11.31 10.69 9.45
CA LEU A 92 -12.52 11.37 9.89
C LEU A 92 -12.90 11.05 11.34
N ALA A 93 -12.13 10.19 12.02
CA ALA A 93 -12.44 9.67 13.35
C ALA A 93 -13.84 9.02 13.43
N ASP A 94 -14.29 8.46 12.31
CA ASP A 94 -15.54 7.71 12.20
C ASP A 94 -15.26 6.21 12.32
N TYR A 95 -15.60 5.65 13.48
CA TYR A 95 -15.34 4.23 13.78
C TYR A 95 -16.62 3.40 13.72
N SER A 96 -17.65 3.88 13.03
CA SER A 96 -18.94 3.22 12.88
C SER A 96 -18.95 2.07 11.87
N ILE A 97 -17.88 1.90 11.10
CA ILE A 97 -17.76 0.80 10.13
C ILE A 97 -17.85 -0.56 10.84
N PRO A 98 -18.74 -1.47 10.42
CA PRO A 98 -18.83 -2.80 11.01
C PRO A 98 -17.53 -3.58 10.82
N LEU A 99 -17.13 -4.34 11.85
CA LEU A 99 -15.89 -5.13 11.78
C LEU A 99 -15.96 -6.22 10.70
N GLU A 100 -17.14 -6.76 10.43
CA GLU A 100 -17.37 -7.73 9.35
C GLU A 100 -16.93 -7.14 7.99
N VAL A 101 -17.24 -5.86 7.74
CA VAL A 101 -16.80 -5.16 6.52
C VAL A 101 -15.28 -4.99 6.50
N VAL A 102 -14.69 -4.65 7.65
CA VAL A 102 -13.21 -4.53 7.78
C VAL A 102 -12.53 -5.89 7.56
N ASP A 103 -13.19 -6.99 7.96
CA ASP A 103 -12.65 -8.35 7.78
C ASP A 103 -12.65 -8.81 6.32
N GLU A 104 -13.61 -8.36 5.52
CA GLU A 104 -13.72 -8.68 4.09
C GLU A 104 -12.73 -7.90 3.20
N MET A 105 -12.07 -6.88 3.75
CA MET A 105 -11.12 -6.06 3.00
C MET A 105 -9.83 -6.82 2.67
N ASP A 106 -9.31 -6.61 1.47
CA ASP A 106 -8.05 -7.21 1.02
C ASP A 106 -6.85 -6.47 1.65
N MET A 107 -6.31 -7.04 2.73
CA MET A 107 -5.16 -6.52 3.47
C MET A 107 -3.81 -7.10 3.02
N GLU A 108 -3.83 -8.09 2.12
CA GLU A 108 -2.62 -8.85 1.76
C GLU A 108 -1.93 -8.32 0.51
N TYR A 109 -2.70 -7.85 -0.46
CA TYR A 109 -2.13 -7.44 -1.74
C TYR A 109 -1.41 -6.08 -1.67
N SER A 110 -1.90 -5.16 -0.85
CA SER A 110 -1.26 -3.90 -0.55
C SER A 110 -1.20 -3.78 0.96
N ASP A 111 -0.09 -4.19 1.53
CA ASP A 111 0.10 -4.30 2.98
C ASP A 111 0.43 -2.97 3.68
N LEU A 112 0.71 -1.91 2.89
CA LEU A 112 0.92 -0.55 3.38
C LEU A 112 -0.05 0.43 2.76
N THR A 113 -0.57 1.36 3.56
CA THR A 113 -1.32 2.52 3.07
C THR A 113 -0.41 3.52 2.35
N VAL A 114 -1.00 4.48 1.66
CA VAL A 114 -0.25 5.59 1.03
C VAL A 114 0.53 6.45 2.05
N THR A 115 0.15 6.41 3.31
CA THR A 115 0.84 7.10 4.41
C THR A 115 1.86 6.20 5.13
N GLY A 116 2.09 4.99 4.64
CA GLY A 116 3.01 4.03 5.21
C GLY A 116 2.47 3.27 6.44
N ILE A 117 1.21 3.47 6.84
CA ILE A 117 0.59 2.70 7.92
C ILE A 117 0.34 1.28 7.42
N PRO A 118 0.80 0.24 8.14
CA PRO A 118 0.46 -1.14 7.77
C PRO A 118 -1.04 -1.38 7.81
N MET A 119 -1.59 -2.02 6.78
CA MET A 119 -3.03 -2.29 6.70
C MET A 119 -3.51 -3.17 7.86
N LYS A 120 -2.72 -4.14 8.28
CA LYS A 120 -2.99 -4.94 9.47
C LYS A 120 -3.05 -4.10 10.75
N SER A 121 -2.16 -3.12 10.90
CA SER A 121 -2.19 -2.20 12.04
C SER A 121 -3.38 -1.26 11.99
N LEU A 122 -3.75 -0.79 10.80
CA LEU A 122 -4.94 0.02 10.63
C LEU A 122 -6.21 -0.77 10.97
N LYS A 123 -6.31 -2.03 10.54
CA LYS A 123 -7.37 -2.96 10.97
C LYS A 123 -7.36 -3.14 12.49
N GLY A 124 -6.21 -3.40 13.09
CA GLY A 124 -6.05 -3.51 14.54
C GLY A 124 -6.56 -2.29 15.30
N PHE A 125 -6.39 -1.09 14.71
CA PHE A 125 -6.93 0.13 15.28
C PHE A 125 -8.46 0.12 15.39
N PHE A 126 -9.18 -0.37 14.38
CA PHE A 126 -10.64 -0.51 14.43
C PHE A 126 -11.09 -1.57 15.44
N TYR A 127 -10.38 -2.69 15.53
CA TYR A 127 -10.60 -3.69 16.57
C TYR A 127 -10.41 -3.12 17.99
N MET A 128 -9.34 -2.34 18.18
CA MET A 128 -9.10 -1.65 19.45
C MET A 128 -10.24 -0.67 19.78
N LYS A 129 -10.74 0.08 18.79
CA LYS A 129 -11.89 0.98 18.99
C LYS A 129 -13.19 0.26 19.32
N ALA A 130 -13.34 -0.96 18.84
CA ALA A 130 -14.45 -1.85 19.20
C ALA A 130 -14.29 -2.54 20.57
N GLY A 131 -13.16 -2.31 21.27
CA GLY A 131 -12.88 -2.92 22.58
C GLY A 131 -12.25 -4.30 22.51
N LEU A 132 -11.96 -4.82 21.33
CA LEU A 132 -11.32 -6.12 21.09
C LEU A 132 -9.80 -5.99 21.17
N TYR A 133 -9.31 -5.70 22.37
CA TYR A 133 -7.91 -5.31 22.60
C TYR A 133 -6.89 -6.44 22.34
N ARG A 134 -7.26 -7.70 22.60
CA ARG A 134 -6.37 -8.85 22.37
C ARG A 134 -6.15 -9.08 20.88
N GLU A 135 -7.25 -9.15 20.14
CA GLU A 135 -7.25 -9.30 18.68
C GLU A 135 -6.53 -8.11 18.00
N ALA A 136 -6.72 -6.91 18.55
CA ALA A 136 -6.00 -5.72 18.09
C ALA A 136 -4.48 -5.86 18.26
N ILE A 137 -4.02 -6.37 19.40
CA ILE A 137 -2.58 -6.60 19.67
C ILE A 137 -2.00 -7.60 18.67
N ASP A 138 -2.71 -8.66 18.34
CA ASP A 138 -2.27 -9.65 17.35
C ASP A 138 -2.11 -8.99 15.97
N LEU A 139 -3.10 -8.20 15.54
CA LEU A 139 -3.04 -7.44 14.29
C LEU A 139 -1.90 -6.40 14.29
N PHE A 140 -1.63 -5.72 15.40
CA PHE A 140 -0.50 -4.81 15.54
C PHE A 140 0.84 -5.54 15.46
N ASN A 141 0.95 -6.76 16.01
CA ASN A 141 2.16 -7.58 15.90
C ASN A 141 2.45 -7.95 14.44
N GLU A 142 1.43 -8.36 13.68
CA GLU A 142 1.57 -8.60 12.25
C GLU A 142 1.99 -7.33 11.49
N GLY A 143 1.38 -6.19 11.82
CA GLY A 143 1.66 -4.92 11.17
C GLY A 143 3.05 -4.36 11.47
N THR A 144 3.57 -4.54 12.69
CA THR A 144 4.93 -4.09 13.06
C THR A 144 5.99 -4.60 12.10
N SER A 145 5.88 -5.85 11.64
CA SER A 145 6.85 -6.45 10.71
C SER A 145 6.88 -5.78 9.33
N ARG A 146 5.81 -5.10 8.94
CA ARG A 146 5.65 -4.46 7.62
C ARG A 146 6.24 -3.05 7.57
N ASN A 147 6.09 -2.29 8.63
CA ASN A 147 6.74 -0.99 8.78
C ASN A 147 7.11 -0.71 10.24
N PRO A 148 8.30 -1.14 10.67
CA PRO A 148 8.76 -0.95 12.04
C PRO A 148 9.18 0.49 12.35
N TYR A 149 9.30 1.37 11.35
CA TYR A 149 9.84 2.72 11.52
C TYR A 149 8.79 3.77 11.93
N LEU A 150 7.51 3.49 11.69
CA LEU A 150 6.43 4.41 11.99
C LEU A 150 6.00 4.36 13.46
N TYR A 151 6.27 3.26 14.15
CA TYR A 151 5.87 3.00 15.54
C TYR A 151 4.37 3.17 15.81
N PHE A 152 3.56 3.10 14.76
CA PHE A 152 2.10 3.16 14.84
C PHE A 152 1.54 1.98 15.65
N SER A 153 1.99 0.79 15.32
CA SER A 153 1.58 -0.45 16.00
C SER A 153 1.95 -0.43 17.48
N GLU A 154 3.17 0.00 17.80
CA GLU A 154 3.67 0.08 19.18
C GLU A 154 2.84 1.06 20.00
N SER A 155 2.54 2.21 19.45
CA SER A 155 1.73 3.22 20.12
C SER A 155 0.34 2.70 20.47
N TYR A 156 -0.32 1.97 19.57
CA TYR A 156 -1.65 1.42 19.83
C TYR A 156 -1.64 0.09 20.58
N LYS A 157 -0.54 -0.69 20.54
CA LYS A 157 -0.31 -1.79 21.49
C LYS A 157 -0.27 -1.28 22.92
N SER A 158 0.44 -0.18 23.17
CA SER A 158 0.48 0.45 24.49
C SER A 158 -0.94 0.74 24.99
N PHE A 159 -1.76 1.42 24.18
CA PHE A 159 -3.14 1.74 24.55
C PHE A 159 -3.99 0.48 24.80
N SER A 160 -3.82 -0.56 23.98
CA SER A 160 -4.54 -1.83 24.15
C SER A 160 -4.14 -2.54 25.43
N HIS A 161 -2.85 -2.59 25.77
CA HIS A 161 -2.34 -3.15 27.02
C HIS A 161 -2.84 -2.37 28.24
N LEU A 162 -2.92 -1.04 28.14
CA LEU A 162 -3.45 -0.19 29.21
C LEU A 162 -4.91 -0.58 29.55
N ASN A 163 -5.74 -0.75 28.52
CA ASN A 163 -7.14 -1.16 28.70
C ASN A 163 -7.27 -2.60 29.25
N LEU A 164 -6.31 -3.46 28.96
CA LEU A 164 -6.21 -4.81 29.53
C LEU A 164 -5.59 -4.83 30.93
N LYS A 165 -5.25 -3.66 31.50
CA LYS A 165 -4.55 -3.50 32.79
C LYS A 165 -3.15 -4.15 32.83
N ASN A 166 -2.52 -4.34 31.70
CA ASN A 166 -1.16 -4.83 31.57
C ASN A 166 -0.20 -3.62 31.56
N TYR A 167 -0.04 -2.97 32.69
CA TYR A 167 0.63 -1.66 32.80
C TYR A 167 2.11 -1.70 32.38
N ASP A 168 2.84 -2.76 32.73
CA ASP A 168 4.24 -2.92 32.35
C ASP A 168 4.41 -2.95 30.83
N SER A 169 3.56 -3.70 30.12
CA SER A 169 3.58 -3.76 28.67
C SER A 169 3.13 -2.44 28.05
N ALA A 170 2.13 -1.78 28.63
CA ALA A 170 1.67 -0.47 28.17
C ALA A 170 2.78 0.55 28.25
N TYR A 171 3.47 0.63 29.37
CA TYR A 171 4.65 1.50 29.55
C TYR A 171 5.74 1.18 28.54
N TYR A 172 6.15 -0.10 28.43
CA TYR A 172 7.19 -0.53 27.50
C TYR A 172 6.92 -0.07 26.06
N PHE A 173 5.74 -0.30 25.53
CA PHE A 173 5.41 0.05 24.16
C PHE A 173 5.26 1.56 23.96
N SER A 174 4.75 2.30 24.95
CA SER A 174 4.64 3.76 24.85
C SER A 174 6.01 4.43 24.91
N ASP A 175 6.89 3.99 25.82
CA ASP A 175 8.26 4.47 25.92
C ASP A 175 9.04 4.22 24.64
N LEU A 176 8.94 2.99 24.10
CA LEU A 176 9.58 2.65 22.83
C LEU A 176 9.11 3.56 21.69
N ALA A 177 7.81 3.77 21.55
CA ALA A 177 7.26 4.60 20.47
C ALA A 177 7.66 6.07 20.63
N PHE A 178 7.60 6.61 21.85
CA PHE A 178 7.98 8.00 22.14
C PHE A 178 9.49 8.23 21.97
N TYR A 179 10.32 7.34 22.49
CA TYR A 179 11.78 7.46 22.37
C TYR A 179 12.25 7.50 20.91
N LYS A 180 11.58 6.74 20.04
CA LYS A 180 11.93 6.66 18.62
C LYS A 180 11.37 7.84 17.81
N ILE A 181 10.18 8.33 18.15
CA ILE A 181 9.54 9.48 17.47
C ILE A 181 8.99 10.47 18.51
N PRO A 182 9.84 11.23 19.19
CA PRO A 182 9.42 12.11 20.30
C PRO A 182 8.54 13.28 19.87
N GLY A 183 8.55 13.65 18.58
CA GLY A 183 7.68 14.72 18.03
C GLY A 183 6.24 14.29 17.77
N ASN A 184 5.89 13.02 17.99
CA ASN A 184 4.54 12.52 17.73
C ASN A 184 3.66 12.70 18.98
N VAL A 185 2.59 13.54 18.85
CA VAL A 185 1.68 13.86 19.96
C VAL A 185 0.96 12.62 20.50
N VAL A 186 0.63 11.65 19.65
CA VAL A 186 -0.05 10.41 20.07
C VAL A 186 0.91 9.54 20.90
N HIS A 187 2.19 9.45 20.53
CA HIS A 187 3.19 8.72 21.31
C HIS A 187 3.40 9.36 22.68
N PHE A 188 3.50 10.69 22.73
CA PHE A 188 3.59 11.42 23.98
C PHE A 188 2.36 11.20 24.90
N ALA A 189 1.15 11.30 24.34
CA ALA A 189 -0.08 11.09 25.08
C ALA A 189 -0.16 9.68 25.67
N ASN A 190 0.20 8.66 24.89
CA ASN A 190 0.20 7.27 25.36
C ASN A 190 1.25 7.02 26.45
N LEU A 191 2.44 7.63 26.35
CA LEU A 191 3.45 7.56 27.39
C LEU A 191 2.96 8.25 28.68
N ALA A 192 2.40 9.44 28.58
CA ALA A 192 1.85 10.17 29.73
C ALA A 192 0.74 9.36 30.44
N LEU A 193 -0.15 8.74 29.66
CA LEU A 193 -1.20 7.87 30.21
C LEU A 193 -0.64 6.62 30.91
N SER A 194 0.38 5.98 30.34
CA SER A 194 0.99 4.79 30.94
C SER A 194 1.79 5.06 32.24
N HIS A 195 2.15 6.33 32.49
CA HIS A 195 2.79 6.74 33.73
C HIS A 195 1.81 6.99 34.88
N VAL A 196 0.53 7.16 34.62
CA VAL A 196 -0.48 7.49 35.64
C VAL A 196 -0.96 6.22 36.36
N PHE A 197 -0.79 5.06 35.77
CA PHE A 197 -1.24 3.77 36.28
C PHE A 197 -0.08 2.84 36.64
#